data_50f4bc02c7ba2b94cd342ee68deb6f45
#
_entry.id   50f4bc02c7ba2b94cd342ee68deb6f45
#
_cell.length_a   1.000
_cell.length_b   1.000
_cell.length_c   1.000
_cell.angle_alpha   90.00
_cell.angle_beta   90.00
_cell.angle_gamma   90.00
#
_symmetry.space_group_name_H-M   'P 1'
#
loop_
_entity.id
_entity.type
_entity.pdbx_description
1 polymer ?
#
loop_
_entity_poly.entity_id
_entity_poly.type
_entity_poly.pdbx_seq_one_letter_code
_entity_poly.pdbx_strand_id
1 'polypeptide(L)'
;MPHDSLAERVDKHLSGRIGVPEPVTHDAPSRARYVVTSLIEEAITSSQLEGAATTHRVAKEMLRSGHPPRTRDERMIVNNYRAMLRVGEIRHERLTPALVCELHHIVTVGTLDDAASEGRLRLPGESRVVIADSADGSVLHEPPPGEELPERLQRLCDFANATTADSGYVPPVIRAIIAHFMLAYDHPFADGNGRTARVIFYWSMLNQDYWLAEFLPISRLLRQAPAKYARSFLHSEQDEGDLTYFIVSQLGVIQRAITDLQAYLERKVAESKRVQESLALLSRRFNHRQVALLGNAIKNPHAQYTVQSHCRSHDVAPQTARTDLQGLERQGLLTRTTLKRGYAWTPAADLHKLLDPAPDSVGRHRRRPAPPRC
;
A
#
# COMPACT_ATOMS: atom_id res chain seq x y z
N MET A 1 -13.97 10.89 -26.99
CA MET A 1 -13.54 10.52 -26.61
C MET A 1 -12.47 9.61 -26.05
N PRO A 2 -11.19 10.03 -26.12
CA PRO A 2 -10.13 9.21 -25.50
C PRO A 2 -10.24 9.11 -23.96
N HIS A 3 -11.01 9.98 -23.31
CA HIS A 3 -11.14 10.01 -21.84
C HIS A 3 -12.13 8.99 -21.30
N ASP A 4 -13.23 8.73 -22.02
CA ASP A 4 -14.20 7.67 -21.65
C ASP A 4 -13.53 6.31 -21.63
N SER A 5 -12.65 6.04 -22.58
CA SER A 5 -11.89 4.78 -22.63
C SER A 5 -10.92 4.60 -21.47
N LEU A 6 -10.36 5.70 -20.91
CA LEU A 6 -9.48 5.65 -19.73
C LEU A 6 -10.29 5.42 -18.45
N ALA A 7 -11.36 6.18 -18.26
CA ALA A 7 -12.26 6.04 -17.12
C ALA A 7 -12.88 4.63 -17.09
N GLU A 8 -13.32 4.10 -18.23
CA GLU A 8 -13.89 2.74 -18.33
C GLU A 8 -12.85 1.67 -18.02
N ARG A 9 -11.61 1.79 -18.49
CA ARG A 9 -10.52 0.85 -18.13
C ARG A 9 -10.22 0.89 -16.65
N VAL A 10 -10.11 2.07 -16.06
CA VAL A 10 -9.89 2.25 -14.62
C VAL A 10 -11.05 1.64 -13.83
N ASP A 11 -12.28 1.89 -14.26
CA ASP A 11 -13.49 1.35 -13.66
C ASP A 11 -13.52 -0.18 -13.64
N LYS A 12 -13.25 -0.81 -14.78
CA LYS A 12 -13.17 -2.29 -14.90
C LYS A 12 -12.10 -2.91 -13.99
N HIS A 13 -10.95 -2.25 -13.84
CA HIS A 13 -9.89 -2.73 -12.95
C HIS A 13 -10.28 -2.57 -11.47
N LEU A 14 -10.80 -1.40 -11.09
CA LEU A 14 -11.10 -1.08 -9.69
C LEU A 14 -12.28 -1.88 -9.14
N SER A 15 -13.25 -2.22 -9.98
CA SER A 15 -14.36 -3.11 -9.62
C SER A 15 -13.95 -4.58 -9.50
N GLY A 16 -12.67 -4.91 -9.73
CA GLY A 16 -12.17 -6.30 -9.68
C GLY A 16 -12.59 -7.16 -10.85
N ARG A 17 -13.16 -6.58 -11.92
CA ARG A 17 -13.62 -7.30 -13.12
C ARG A 17 -12.51 -7.72 -14.07
N ILE A 18 -11.30 -7.18 -13.92
CA ILE A 18 -10.15 -7.48 -14.78
C ILE A 18 -8.89 -7.74 -13.93
N GLY A 19 -8.30 -8.92 -14.12
CA GLY A 19 -6.89 -9.17 -13.93
C GLY A 19 -6.30 -9.06 -12.54
N VAL A 20 -7.07 -9.35 -11.46
CA VAL A 20 -6.48 -9.51 -10.13
C VAL A 20 -5.99 -10.95 -9.98
N PRO A 21 -4.69 -11.21 -9.78
CA PRO A 21 -4.16 -12.55 -9.62
C PRO A 21 -4.80 -13.30 -8.45
N GLU A 22 -5.06 -14.59 -8.63
CA GLU A 22 -5.71 -15.49 -7.66
C GLU A 22 -5.25 -15.38 -6.20
N PRO A 23 -3.94 -15.20 -5.87
CA PRO A 23 -3.52 -15.12 -4.48
C PRO A 23 -4.14 -13.97 -3.68
N VAL A 24 -4.60 -12.92 -4.36
CA VAL A 24 -5.22 -11.75 -3.71
C VAL A 24 -6.73 -11.91 -3.56
N THR A 25 -7.36 -12.70 -4.44
CA THR A 25 -8.82 -12.87 -4.45
C THR A 25 -9.30 -14.03 -3.60
N HIS A 26 -8.53 -15.12 -3.50
CA HIS A 26 -8.98 -16.38 -2.91
C HIS A 26 -8.39 -16.70 -1.54
N ASP A 27 -7.24 -16.10 -1.16
CA ASP A 27 -6.61 -16.33 0.14
C ASP A 27 -6.81 -15.13 1.08
N ALA A 28 -7.78 -15.23 1.99
CA ALA A 28 -8.09 -14.17 2.93
C ALA A 28 -6.89 -13.67 3.77
N PRO A 29 -5.99 -14.53 4.31
CA PRO A 29 -4.80 -14.08 5.01
C PRO A 29 -3.81 -13.29 4.13
N SER A 30 -3.60 -13.72 2.88
CA SER A 30 -2.76 -12.99 1.93
C SER A 30 -3.37 -11.65 1.57
N ARG A 31 -4.68 -11.62 1.28
CA ARG A 31 -5.41 -10.37 1.03
C ARG A 31 -5.24 -9.37 2.19
N ALA A 32 -5.52 -9.80 3.42
CA ALA A 32 -5.38 -8.95 4.61
C ALA A 32 -3.97 -8.35 4.75
N ARG A 33 -2.93 -9.16 4.49
CA ARG A 33 -1.53 -8.69 4.54
C ARG A 33 -1.24 -7.63 3.48
N TYR A 34 -1.78 -7.76 2.27
CA TYR A 34 -1.61 -6.79 1.20
C TYR A 34 -2.33 -5.48 1.53
N VAL A 35 -3.59 -5.54 1.97
CA VAL A 35 -4.36 -4.37 2.42
C VAL A 35 -3.59 -3.60 3.50
N VAL A 36 -3.19 -4.27 4.58
CA VAL A 36 -2.41 -3.63 5.66
C VAL A 36 -1.14 -2.97 5.14
N THR A 37 -0.43 -3.63 4.21
CA THR A 37 0.80 -3.05 3.63
C THR A 37 0.50 -1.80 2.81
N SER A 38 -0.57 -1.80 2.03
CA SER A 38 -1.01 -0.67 1.22
C SER A 38 -1.49 0.50 2.09
N LEU A 39 -2.30 0.23 3.12
CA LEU A 39 -2.77 1.25 4.06
C LEU A 39 -1.61 1.91 4.83
N ILE A 40 -0.59 1.13 5.22
CA ILE A 40 0.64 1.67 5.81
C ILE A 40 1.37 2.60 4.82
N GLU A 41 1.51 2.19 3.56
CA GLU A 41 2.15 2.98 2.53
C GLU A 41 1.40 4.29 2.26
N GLU A 42 0.07 4.22 2.15
CA GLU A 42 -0.79 5.39 1.98
C GLU A 42 -0.67 6.35 3.17
N ALA A 43 -0.77 5.84 4.40
CA ALA A 43 -0.68 6.65 5.61
C ALA A 43 0.65 7.42 5.71
N ILE A 44 1.75 6.75 5.36
CA ILE A 44 3.09 7.37 5.36
C ILE A 44 3.17 8.43 4.26
N THR A 45 2.86 8.06 3.02
CA THR A 45 3.09 8.95 1.87
C THR A 45 2.12 10.11 1.81
N SER A 46 0.87 9.92 2.25
CA SER A 46 -0.12 10.98 2.40
C SER A 46 0.29 12.01 3.46
N SER A 47 0.84 11.56 4.59
CA SER A 47 1.35 12.47 5.63
C SER A 47 2.62 13.19 5.19
N GLN A 48 3.51 12.51 4.46
CA GLN A 48 4.72 13.12 3.90
C GLN A 48 4.44 14.13 2.79
N LEU A 49 3.36 13.97 2.05
CA LEU A 49 2.88 14.96 1.07
C LEU A 49 2.48 16.28 1.76
N GLU A 50 2.02 16.20 2.99
CA GLU A 50 1.68 17.34 3.87
C GLU A 50 2.84 17.76 4.79
N GLY A 51 4.07 17.37 4.48
CA GLY A 51 5.27 17.83 5.14
C GLY A 51 5.80 16.99 6.31
N ALA A 52 5.20 15.86 6.65
CA ALA A 52 5.77 14.99 7.69
C ALA A 52 7.17 14.50 7.30
N ALA A 53 8.17 14.78 8.14
CA ALA A 53 9.59 14.51 7.85
C ALA A 53 10.06 13.11 8.28
N THR A 54 9.21 12.30 8.94
CA THR A 54 9.56 10.95 9.38
C THR A 54 9.95 10.07 8.19
N THR A 55 11.10 9.39 8.30
CA THR A 55 11.55 8.49 7.23
C THR A 55 10.61 7.30 7.04
N HIS A 56 10.45 6.86 5.81
CA HIS A 56 9.57 5.71 5.48
C HIS A 56 9.89 4.46 6.32
N ARG A 57 11.17 4.16 6.56
CA ARG A 57 11.60 3.01 7.35
C ARG A 57 11.11 3.09 8.80
N VAL A 58 11.32 4.23 9.45
CA VAL A 58 10.91 4.47 10.85
C VAL A 58 9.38 4.40 10.99
N ALA A 59 8.67 5.09 10.11
CA ALA A 59 7.21 5.10 10.09
C ALA A 59 6.61 3.70 9.91
N LYS A 60 7.15 2.92 8.97
CA LYS A 60 6.70 1.55 8.70
C LYS A 60 6.94 0.61 9.87
N GLU A 61 8.10 0.73 10.53
CA GLU A 61 8.41 -0.06 11.72
C GLU A 61 7.47 0.33 12.89
N MET A 62 7.26 1.62 13.12
CA MET A 62 6.33 2.13 14.12
C MET A 62 4.92 1.57 13.95
N LEU A 63 4.34 1.67 12.74
CA LEU A 63 2.99 1.17 12.46
C LEU A 63 2.88 -0.35 12.60
N ARG A 64 3.93 -1.10 12.24
CA ARG A 64 3.95 -2.57 12.36
C ARG A 64 4.12 -3.07 13.79
N SER A 65 4.93 -2.38 14.57
CA SER A 65 5.21 -2.76 15.97
C SER A 65 4.17 -2.23 16.96
N GLY A 66 3.32 -1.28 16.53
CA GLY A 66 2.34 -0.62 17.40
C GLY A 66 2.96 0.34 18.41
N HIS A 67 4.21 0.75 18.23
CA HIS A 67 4.83 1.73 19.14
C HIS A 67 4.10 3.08 19.07
N PRO A 68 3.89 3.73 20.21
CA PRO A 68 3.24 5.04 20.24
C PRO A 68 4.09 6.10 19.53
N PRO A 69 3.46 7.06 18.82
CA PRO A 69 4.17 8.14 18.15
C PRO A 69 4.85 9.06 19.18
N ARG A 70 6.07 9.50 18.88
CA ARG A 70 6.90 10.36 19.74
C ARG A 70 6.93 11.81 19.25
N THR A 71 6.75 12.03 17.94
CA THR A 71 6.79 13.35 17.32
C THR A 71 5.44 13.70 16.71
N ARG A 72 5.24 15.00 16.36
CA ARG A 72 4.07 15.46 15.61
C ARG A 72 3.93 14.69 14.27
N ASP A 73 5.04 14.55 13.54
CA ASP A 73 5.07 13.87 12.24
C ASP A 73 4.69 12.39 12.34
N GLU A 74 5.23 11.69 13.34
CA GLU A 74 4.85 10.31 13.63
C GLU A 74 3.37 10.20 13.98
N ARG A 75 2.82 11.17 14.72
CA ARG A 75 1.40 11.22 15.06
C ARG A 75 0.53 11.47 13.82
N MET A 76 0.95 12.37 12.92
CA MET A 76 0.27 12.56 11.63
C MET A 76 0.13 11.24 10.86
N ILE A 77 1.19 10.43 10.84
CA ILE A 77 1.18 9.14 10.14
C ILE A 77 0.25 8.12 10.82
N VAL A 78 0.32 8.02 12.16
CA VAL A 78 -0.57 7.12 12.92
C VAL A 78 -2.04 7.52 12.76
N ASN A 79 -2.32 8.81 12.83
CA ASN A 79 -3.66 9.35 12.67
C ASN A 79 -4.22 9.03 11.27
N ASN A 80 -3.43 9.25 10.23
CA ASN A 80 -3.84 8.94 8.87
C ASN A 80 -4.09 7.44 8.67
N TYR A 81 -3.25 6.58 9.26
CA TYR A 81 -3.49 5.13 9.27
C TYR A 81 -4.80 4.75 9.96
N ARG A 82 -5.11 5.37 11.11
CA ARG A 82 -6.38 5.18 11.81
C ARG A 82 -7.58 5.65 10.98
N ALA A 83 -7.46 6.79 10.30
CA ALA A 83 -8.50 7.29 9.41
C ALA A 83 -8.78 6.30 8.26
N MET A 84 -7.73 5.71 7.67
CA MET A 84 -7.88 4.69 6.63
C MET A 84 -8.56 3.41 7.15
N LEU A 85 -8.27 2.99 8.37
CA LEU A 85 -8.99 1.86 9.01
C LEU A 85 -10.47 2.21 9.23
N ARG A 86 -10.75 3.43 9.75
CA ARG A 86 -12.13 3.90 9.98
C ARG A 86 -12.93 3.93 8.67
N VAL A 87 -12.33 4.37 7.56
CA VAL A 87 -12.96 4.31 6.23
C VAL A 87 -13.42 2.90 5.86
N GLY A 88 -12.60 1.87 6.14
CA GLY A 88 -12.99 0.48 5.91
C GLY A 88 -14.22 0.05 6.73
N GLU A 89 -14.34 0.56 7.97
CA GLU A 89 -15.49 0.27 8.85
C GLU A 89 -16.79 0.94 8.37
N ILE A 90 -16.71 2.22 7.97
CA ILE A 90 -17.86 3.05 7.55
C ILE A 90 -18.17 2.99 6.06
N ARG A 91 -17.55 2.08 5.31
CA ARG A 91 -17.68 2.04 3.85
C ARG A 91 -19.13 1.89 3.35
N HIS A 92 -20.05 1.39 4.16
CA HIS A 92 -21.47 1.26 3.81
C HIS A 92 -22.35 2.35 4.44
N GLU A 93 -21.79 3.28 5.18
CA GLU A 93 -22.49 4.40 5.76
C GLU A 93 -22.57 5.57 4.76
N ARG A 94 -23.65 6.37 4.85
CA ARG A 94 -23.75 7.61 4.07
C ARG A 94 -22.80 8.66 4.61
N LEU A 95 -22.14 9.41 3.72
CA LEU A 95 -21.33 10.54 4.12
C LEU A 95 -22.21 11.66 4.64
N THR A 96 -21.86 12.21 5.79
CA THR A 96 -22.54 13.37 6.40
C THR A 96 -21.50 14.41 6.81
N PRO A 97 -21.86 15.69 6.96
CA PRO A 97 -20.94 16.68 7.49
C PRO A 97 -20.31 16.30 8.83
N ALA A 98 -21.09 15.68 9.71
CA ALA A 98 -20.59 15.17 11.00
C ALA A 98 -19.52 14.09 10.81
N LEU A 99 -19.74 13.16 9.87
CA LEU A 99 -18.77 12.09 9.58
C LEU A 99 -17.48 12.64 8.94
N VAL A 100 -17.58 13.65 8.07
CA VAL A 100 -16.40 14.35 7.53
C VAL A 100 -15.60 15.03 8.64
N CYS A 101 -16.28 15.69 9.58
CA CYS A 101 -15.64 16.30 10.76
C CYS A 101 -15.01 15.24 11.69
N GLU A 102 -15.66 14.06 11.88
CA GLU A 102 -15.08 12.92 12.61
C GLU A 102 -13.78 12.44 11.94
N LEU A 103 -13.81 12.23 10.64
CA LEU A 103 -12.62 11.80 9.88
C LEU A 103 -11.50 12.84 9.96
N HIS A 104 -11.83 14.14 9.85
CA HIS A 104 -10.87 15.21 10.05
C HIS A 104 -10.29 15.20 11.46
N HIS A 105 -11.11 15.02 12.50
CA HIS A 105 -10.63 14.89 13.88
C HIS A 105 -9.63 13.74 14.01
N ILE A 106 -9.95 12.55 13.47
CA ILE A 106 -9.03 11.39 13.51
C ILE A 106 -7.70 11.74 12.83
N VAL A 107 -7.73 12.42 11.69
CA VAL A 107 -6.53 12.80 10.92
C VAL A 107 -5.67 13.82 11.68
N THR A 108 -6.28 14.70 12.47
CA THR A 108 -5.60 15.87 13.05
C THR A 108 -5.36 15.81 14.55
N VAL A 109 -5.99 14.89 15.28
CA VAL A 109 -5.91 14.84 16.75
C VAL A 109 -4.45 14.89 17.26
N GLY A 110 -4.17 15.90 18.09
CA GLY A 110 -2.85 16.16 18.68
C GLY A 110 -1.77 16.58 17.67
N THR A 111 -2.16 17.08 16.48
CA THR A 111 -1.21 17.57 15.45
C THR A 111 -1.45 19.02 15.06
N LEU A 112 -2.55 19.64 15.49
CA LEU A 112 -2.81 21.06 15.27
C LEU A 112 -2.21 21.90 16.40
N ASP A 113 -1.90 23.15 16.09
CA ASP A 113 -1.41 24.11 17.09
C ASP A 113 -2.57 24.54 18.02
N ASP A 114 -3.78 24.67 17.48
CA ASP A 114 -5.02 24.86 18.24
C ASP A 114 -5.88 23.60 18.22
N ALA A 115 -5.92 22.89 19.34
CA ALA A 115 -6.72 21.67 19.51
C ALA A 115 -8.24 21.92 19.36
N ALA A 116 -8.73 23.15 19.57
CA ALA A 116 -10.12 23.47 19.37
C ALA A 116 -10.54 23.45 17.89
N SER A 117 -9.58 23.45 16.96
CA SER A 117 -9.81 23.36 15.52
C SER A 117 -9.90 21.92 15.00
N GLU A 118 -9.61 20.91 15.86
CA GLU A 118 -9.70 19.50 15.48
C GLU A 118 -11.17 19.09 15.26
N GLY A 119 -11.48 18.61 14.06
CA GLY A 119 -12.83 18.11 13.73
C GLY A 119 -13.88 19.17 13.49
N ARG A 120 -13.54 20.46 13.37
CA ARG A 120 -14.49 21.51 13.09
C ARG A 120 -14.13 22.35 11.86
N LEU A 121 -15.14 22.87 11.19
CA LEU A 121 -14.97 23.82 10.11
C LEU A 121 -14.37 25.14 10.63
N ARG A 122 -13.69 25.86 9.77
CA ARG A 122 -13.29 27.25 10.02
C ARG A 122 -14.55 28.10 10.30
N LEU A 123 -14.46 28.96 11.31
CA LEU A 123 -15.53 29.84 11.68
C LEU A 123 -15.53 31.13 10.81
N PRO A 124 -16.67 31.83 10.73
CA PRO A 124 -16.70 33.18 10.18
C PRO A 124 -15.61 34.06 10.78
N GLY A 125 -14.88 34.77 9.91
CA GLY A 125 -13.80 35.66 10.32
C GLY A 125 -12.46 34.98 10.67
N GLU A 126 -12.38 33.63 10.73
CA GLU A 126 -11.08 32.97 10.85
C GLU A 126 -10.26 33.08 9.56
N SER A 127 -8.94 33.15 9.71
CA SER A 127 -8.00 33.29 8.60
C SER A 127 -8.16 32.14 7.59
N ARG A 128 -8.20 32.50 6.31
CA ARG A 128 -8.15 31.52 5.21
C ARG A 128 -6.70 31.11 4.98
N VAL A 129 -6.48 29.81 4.77
CA VAL A 129 -5.17 29.32 4.35
C VAL A 129 -5.06 29.58 2.84
N VAL A 130 -4.55 30.73 2.49
CA VAL A 130 -4.32 31.12 1.09
C VAL A 130 -3.17 30.28 0.53
N ILE A 131 -3.40 29.66 -0.61
CA ILE A 131 -2.36 28.95 -1.34
C ILE A 131 -1.66 29.96 -2.24
N ALA A 132 -0.37 30.21 -1.99
CA ALA A 132 0.45 31.14 -2.75
C ALA A 132 1.59 30.42 -3.47
N ASP A 133 2.03 30.98 -4.60
CA ASP A 133 3.23 30.54 -5.28
C ASP A 133 4.46 30.84 -4.41
N SER A 134 5.31 29.86 -4.21
CA SER A 134 6.53 30.02 -3.43
C SER A 134 7.61 30.87 -4.13
N ALA A 135 7.48 31.07 -5.44
CA ALA A 135 8.46 31.80 -6.23
C ALA A 135 8.24 33.33 -6.19
N ASP A 136 7.00 33.78 -6.23
CA ASP A 136 6.67 35.21 -6.32
C ASP A 136 5.61 35.67 -5.31
N GLY A 137 5.06 34.77 -4.49
CA GLY A 137 4.02 35.10 -3.49
C GLY A 137 2.65 35.37 -4.09
N SER A 138 2.45 35.15 -5.39
CA SER A 138 1.13 35.32 -6.01
C SER A 138 0.10 34.37 -5.43
N VAL A 139 -1.12 34.87 -5.17
CA VAL A 139 -2.21 34.04 -4.65
C VAL A 139 -2.67 33.12 -5.77
N LEU A 140 -2.52 31.83 -5.53
CA LEU A 140 -2.92 30.75 -6.44
C LEU A 140 -4.38 30.33 -6.20
N HIS A 141 -4.78 30.31 -4.93
CA HIS A 141 -6.14 29.94 -4.54
C HIS A 141 -6.51 30.60 -3.21
N GLU A 142 -7.70 31.16 -3.13
CA GLU A 142 -8.29 31.66 -1.90
C GLU A 142 -9.55 30.85 -1.57
N PRO A 143 -9.52 30.01 -0.52
CA PRO A 143 -10.67 29.21 -0.14
C PRO A 143 -11.90 30.08 0.20
N PRO A 144 -13.12 29.52 0.08
CA PRO A 144 -14.36 30.26 0.44
C PRO A 144 -14.38 30.67 1.92
N PRO A 145 -15.15 31.74 2.22
CA PRO A 145 -15.29 32.21 3.58
C PRO A 145 -15.98 31.20 4.49
N GLY A 146 -15.74 31.32 5.82
CA GLY A 146 -16.24 30.38 6.82
C GLY A 146 -17.77 30.24 6.82
N GLU A 147 -18.47 31.30 6.48
CA GLU A 147 -19.94 31.36 6.41
C GLU A 147 -20.53 30.37 5.38
N GLU A 148 -19.81 30.13 4.27
CA GLU A 148 -20.28 29.26 3.20
C GLU A 148 -19.97 27.78 3.44
N LEU A 149 -19.02 27.48 4.32
CA LEU A 149 -18.49 26.14 4.48
C LEU A 149 -19.53 25.08 4.91
N PRO A 150 -20.50 25.37 5.80
CA PRO A 150 -21.51 24.39 6.15
C PRO A 150 -22.35 23.94 4.95
N GLU A 151 -22.78 24.88 4.10
CA GLU A 151 -23.56 24.57 2.90
C GLU A 151 -22.71 23.85 1.85
N ARG A 152 -21.45 24.27 1.66
CA ARG A 152 -20.52 23.62 0.73
C ARG A 152 -20.21 22.20 1.13
N LEU A 153 -19.97 21.94 2.43
CA LEU A 153 -19.75 20.61 2.95
C LEU A 153 -20.99 19.72 2.79
N GLN A 154 -22.19 20.27 3.00
CA GLN A 154 -23.44 19.54 2.74
C GLN A 154 -23.56 19.17 1.26
N ARG A 155 -23.29 20.10 0.33
CA ARG A 155 -23.27 19.82 -1.13
C ARG A 155 -22.27 18.72 -1.52
N LEU A 156 -21.08 18.72 -0.90
CA LEU A 156 -20.12 17.65 -1.08
C LEU A 156 -20.70 16.30 -0.65
N CYS A 157 -21.30 16.26 0.53
CA CYS A 157 -21.91 15.02 1.06
C CYS A 157 -23.07 14.55 0.16
N ASP A 158 -23.93 15.44 -0.29
CA ASP A 158 -25.05 15.14 -1.19
C ASP A 158 -24.55 14.59 -2.53
N PHE A 159 -23.53 15.22 -3.11
CA PHE A 159 -22.90 14.73 -4.34
C PHE A 159 -22.24 13.36 -4.16
N ALA A 160 -21.49 13.16 -3.08
CA ALA A 160 -20.78 11.92 -2.82
C ALA A 160 -21.75 10.74 -2.59
N ASN A 161 -22.93 10.99 -2.01
CA ASN A 161 -23.98 10.01 -1.77
C ASN A 161 -24.99 9.87 -2.92
N ALA A 162 -24.93 10.73 -3.93
CA ALA A 162 -25.95 10.76 -4.99
C ALA A 162 -25.97 9.45 -5.79
N THR A 163 -27.17 9.01 -6.10
CA THR A 163 -27.42 7.85 -6.96
C THR A 163 -27.61 8.26 -8.41
N THR A 164 -27.66 7.30 -9.31
CA THR A 164 -27.97 7.53 -10.73
C THR A 164 -29.34 8.22 -10.92
N ALA A 165 -30.29 7.97 -10.03
CA ALA A 165 -31.61 8.58 -10.08
C ALA A 165 -31.58 10.09 -9.78
N ASP A 166 -30.62 10.52 -8.93
CA ASP A 166 -30.52 11.91 -8.47
C ASP A 166 -29.80 12.83 -9.43
N SER A 167 -28.71 12.34 -10.06
CA SER A 167 -27.78 13.20 -10.82
C SER A 167 -27.38 12.66 -12.19
N GLY A 168 -28.08 11.61 -12.68
CA GLY A 168 -27.62 10.86 -13.82
C GLY A 168 -26.40 9.98 -13.48
N TYR A 169 -25.95 9.20 -14.45
CA TYR A 169 -24.81 8.30 -14.24
C TYR A 169 -23.49 9.08 -14.20
N VAL A 170 -22.86 9.08 -13.04
CA VAL A 170 -21.48 9.53 -12.86
C VAL A 170 -20.65 8.31 -12.48
N PRO A 171 -19.63 7.93 -13.29
CA PRO A 171 -18.77 6.78 -12.94
C PRO A 171 -18.21 6.90 -11.52
N PRO A 172 -18.22 5.82 -10.72
CA PRO A 172 -17.77 5.86 -9.32
C PRO A 172 -16.40 6.47 -9.11
N VAL A 173 -15.43 6.14 -9.95
CA VAL A 173 -14.07 6.73 -9.87
C VAL A 173 -14.09 8.24 -10.11
N ILE A 174 -14.92 8.72 -11.02
CA ILE A 174 -15.06 10.18 -11.29
C ILE A 174 -15.71 10.87 -10.09
N ARG A 175 -16.74 10.26 -9.50
CA ARG A 175 -17.39 10.78 -8.28
C ARG A 175 -16.38 10.89 -7.14
N ALA A 176 -15.56 9.90 -6.91
CA ALA A 176 -14.53 9.93 -5.88
C ALA A 176 -13.47 11.02 -6.14
N ILE A 177 -13.06 11.21 -7.39
CA ILE A 177 -12.11 12.26 -7.78
C ILE A 177 -12.73 13.65 -7.56
N ILE A 178 -13.99 13.84 -7.91
CA ILE A 178 -14.69 15.12 -7.72
C ILE A 178 -14.89 15.40 -6.22
N ALA A 179 -15.31 14.43 -5.42
CA ALA A 179 -15.44 14.61 -3.96
C ALA A 179 -14.09 14.97 -3.30
N HIS A 180 -12.99 14.35 -3.73
CA HIS A 180 -11.64 14.74 -3.33
C HIS A 180 -11.34 16.21 -3.70
N PHE A 181 -11.62 16.60 -4.94
CA PHE A 181 -11.42 17.98 -5.39
C PHE A 181 -12.21 18.96 -4.56
N MET A 182 -13.53 18.75 -4.37
CA MET A 182 -14.40 19.65 -3.64
C MET A 182 -13.87 19.96 -2.24
N LEU A 183 -13.47 18.93 -1.47
CA LEU A 183 -12.94 19.15 -0.13
C LEU A 183 -11.59 19.87 -0.15
N ALA A 184 -10.68 19.47 -1.05
CA ALA A 184 -9.37 20.10 -1.16
C ALA A 184 -9.46 21.57 -1.63
N TYR A 185 -10.40 21.86 -2.51
CA TYR A 185 -10.66 23.22 -3.04
C TYR A 185 -11.32 24.11 -1.98
N ASP A 186 -12.39 23.65 -1.36
CA ASP A 186 -13.10 24.42 -0.30
C ASP A 186 -12.23 24.67 0.92
N HIS A 187 -11.25 23.82 1.16
CA HIS A 187 -10.28 23.91 2.27
C HIS A 187 -10.95 24.24 3.61
N PRO A 188 -11.95 23.45 4.04
CA PRO A 188 -12.90 23.85 5.08
C PRO A 188 -12.33 23.85 6.50
N PHE A 189 -11.13 23.30 6.69
CA PHE A 189 -10.49 23.15 8.00
C PHE A 189 -9.24 24.05 8.14
N ALA A 190 -8.80 24.27 9.36
CA ALA A 190 -7.61 25.07 9.64
C ALA A 190 -6.33 24.41 9.09
N ASP A 191 -6.21 23.06 9.18
CA ASP A 191 -5.15 22.24 8.60
C ASP A 191 -5.71 20.81 8.37
N GLY A 192 -4.96 19.93 7.70
CA GLY A 192 -5.39 18.55 7.46
C GLY A 192 -6.32 18.34 6.28
N ASN A 193 -6.63 19.39 5.51
CA ASN A 193 -7.55 19.33 4.37
C ASN A 193 -7.12 18.33 3.31
N GLY A 194 -5.85 18.33 2.90
CA GLY A 194 -5.36 17.40 1.90
C GLY A 194 -5.44 15.93 2.34
N ARG A 195 -5.10 15.63 3.61
CA ARG A 195 -5.23 14.27 4.17
C ARG A 195 -6.69 13.84 4.22
N THR A 196 -7.58 14.72 4.68
CA THR A 196 -9.02 14.45 4.74
C THR A 196 -9.63 14.25 3.35
N ALA A 197 -9.24 15.06 2.37
CA ALA A 197 -9.70 14.93 0.98
C ALA A 197 -9.34 13.54 0.40
N ARG A 198 -8.12 13.05 0.66
CA ARG A 198 -7.71 11.71 0.24
C ARG A 198 -8.46 10.61 0.99
N VAL A 199 -8.76 10.79 2.28
CA VAL A 199 -9.60 9.88 3.07
C VAL A 199 -11.02 9.80 2.47
N ILE A 200 -11.61 10.94 2.08
CA ILE A 200 -12.94 10.98 1.41
C ILE A 200 -12.90 10.29 0.04
N PHE A 201 -11.81 10.44 -0.73
CA PHE A 201 -11.63 9.70 -1.97
C PHE A 201 -11.72 8.19 -1.74
N TYR A 202 -10.99 7.64 -0.74
CA TYR A 202 -11.02 6.22 -0.42
C TYR A 202 -12.39 5.76 0.09
N TRP A 203 -13.04 6.57 0.95
CA TRP A 203 -14.40 6.29 1.39
C TRP A 203 -15.35 6.19 0.18
N SER A 204 -15.33 7.15 -0.72
CA SER A 204 -16.19 7.17 -1.91
C SER A 204 -15.96 5.95 -2.81
N MET A 205 -14.72 5.53 -2.99
CA MET A 205 -14.39 4.33 -3.74
C MET A 205 -14.96 3.07 -3.07
N LEU A 206 -14.73 2.89 -1.77
CA LEU A 206 -15.17 1.71 -1.04
C LEU A 206 -16.68 1.67 -0.86
N ASN A 207 -17.34 2.81 -0.68
CA ASN A 207 -18.79 2.90 -0.59
C ASN A 207 -19.51 2.43 -1.86
N GLN A 208 -18.83 2.50 -3.00
CA GLN A 208 -19.32 2.06 -4.30
C GLN A 208 -18.75 0.68 -4.71
N ASP A 209 -18.33 -0.14 -3.72
CA ASP A 209 -17.79 -1.50 -3.89
C ASP A 209 -16.49 -1.61 -4.71
N TYR A 210 -15.73 -0.52 -4.84
CA TYR A 210 -14.41 -0.52 -5.49
C TYR A 210 -13.33 -0.97 -4.50
N TRP A 211 -13.45 -2.19 -4.01
CA TRP A 211 -12.60 -2.80 -2.99
C TRP A 211 -11.12 -2.79 -3.34
N LEU A 212 -10.76 -2.76 -4.63
CA LEU A 212 -9.37 -2.73 -5.07
C LEU A 212 -8.67 -1.42 -4.68
N ALA A 213 -9.42 -0.35 -4.38
CA ALA A 213 -8.87 0.90 -3.90
C ALA A 213 -8.05 0.73 -2.60
N GLU A 214 -8.41 -0.22 -1.72
CA GLU A 214 -7.63 -0.55 -0.50
C GLU A 214 -6.19 -0.98 -0.80
N PHE A 215 -5.89 -1.40 -2.03
CA PHE A 215 -4.58 -1.88 -2.46
C PHE A 215 -3.73 -0.81 -3.17
N LEU A 216 -4.31 0.39 -3.40
CA LEU A 216 -3.70 1.43 -4.22
C LEU A 216 -3.23 2.62 -3.37
N PRO A 217 -1.95 2.68 -2.93
CA PRO A 217 -1.44 3.85 -2.24
C PRO A 217 -1.19 4.99 -3.24
N ILE A 218 -2.28 5.75 -3.57
CA ILE A 218 -2.21 6.83 -4.58
C ILE A 218 -1.29 7.96 -4.16
N SER A 219 -1.22 8.28 -2.86
CA SER A 219 -0.37 9.36 -2.33
C SER A 219 1.10 9.14 -2.61
N ARG A 220 1.55 7.90 -2.75
CA ARG A 220 2.92 7.57 -3.19
C ARG A 220 3.23 8.18 -4.56
N LEU A 221 2.29 8.13 -5.49
CA LEU A 221 2.45 8.68 -6.83
C LEU A 221 2.27 10.20 -6.85
N LEU A 222 1.34 10.73 -6.07
CA LEU A 222 1.17 12.18 -5.92
C LEU A 222 2.45 12.81 -5.35
N ARG A 223 3.06 12.19 -4.35
CA ARG A 223 4.32 12.64 -3.74
C ARG A 223 5.52 12.62 -4.70
N GLN A 224 5.53 11.76 -5.72
CA GLN A 224 6.58 11.75 -6.75
C GLN A 224 6.51 12.96 -7.68
N ALA A 225 5.36 13.62 -7.80
CA ALA A 225 5.15 14.78 -8.66
C ALA A 225 4.22 15.82 -8.00
N PRO A 226 4.58 16.37 -6.82
CA PRO A 226 3.71 17.25 -6.06
C PRO A 226 3.34 18.52 -6.81
N ALA A 227 4.27 19.10 -7.56
CA ALA A 227 4.01 20.26 -8.40
C ALA A 227 2.99 19.99 -9.53
N LYS A 228 2.97 18.75 -10.07
CA LYS A 228 1.96 18.36 -11.07
C LYS A 228 0.57 18.24 -10.42
N TYR A 229 0.52 17.69 -9.22
CA TYR A 229 -0.71 17.58 -8.43
C TYR A 229 -1.27 18.96 -8.11
N ALA A 230 -0.46 19.89 -7.58
CA ALA A 230 -0.87 21.25 -7.30
C ALA A 230 -1.36 21.99 -8.57
N ARG A 231 -0.62 21.90 -9.68
CA ARG A 231 -1.03 22.51 -10.95
C ARG A 231 -2.36 22.00 -11.48
N SER A 232 -2.75 20.74 -11.19
CA SER A 232 -4.05 20.25 -11.64
C SER A 232 -5.25 20.97 -10.98
N PHE A 233 -5.08 21.49 -9.77
CA PHE A 233 -6.07 22.38 -9.14
C PHE A 233 -6.08 23.75 -9.81
N LEU A 234 -4.91 24.35 -10.04
CA LEU A 234 -4.80 25.67 -10.66
C LEU A 234 -5.41 25.73 -12.06
N HIS A 235 -5.22 24.69 -12.86
CA HIS A 235 -5.83 24.63 -14.18
C HIS A 235 -7.36 24.65 -14.11
N SER A 236 -7.96 23.95 -13.15
CA SER A 236 -9.41 23.98 -12.95
C SER A 236 -9.89 25.36 -12.49
N GLU A 237 -9.13 26.06 -11.66
CA GLU A 237 -9.48 27.41 -11.19
C GLU A 237 -9.36 28.46 -12.30
N GLN A 238 -8.32 28.35 -13.13
CA GLN A 238 -8.08 29.25 -14.25
C GLN A 238 -9.03 29.03 -15.44
N ASP A 239 -9.71 27.89 -15.50
CA ASP A 239 -10.64 27.51 -16.56
C ASP A 239 -12.09 27.45 -16.05
N GLU A 240 -12.50 28.52 -15.35
CA GLU A 240 -13.87 28.73 -14.85
C GLU A 240 -14.46 27.55 -14.04
N GLY A 241 -13.60 26.76 -13.41
CA GLY A 241 -14.01 25.58 -12.62
C GLY A 241 -14.18 24.31 -13.45
N ASP A 242 -13.69 24.24 -14.69
CA ASP A 242 -13.66 22.99 -15.44
C ASP A 242 -12.71 21.97 -14.78
N LEU A 243 -13.29 20.87 -14.33
CA LEU A 243 -12.56 19.80 -13.63
C LEU A 243 -11.86 18.81 -14.55
N THR A 244 -11.97 18.96 -15.86
CA THR A 244 -11.43 18.01 -16.84
C THR A 244 -9.93 17.76 -16.61
N TYR A 245 -9.15 18.81 -16.41
CA TYR A 245 -7.72 18.71 -16.14
C TYR A 245 -7.41 17.91 -14.87
N PHE A 246 -8.11 18.22 -13.79
CA PHE A 246 -7.94 17.51 -12.52
C PHE A 246 -8.31 16.04 -12.65
N ILE A 247 -9.48 15.77 -13.22
CA ILE A 247 -10.00 14.39 -13.44
C ILE A 247 -9.00 13.56 -14.26
N VAL A 248 -8.56 14.09 -15.41
CA VAL A 248 -7.60 13.40 -16.29
C VAL A 248 -6.26 13.14 -15.58
N SER A 249 -5.78 14.13 -14.81
CA SER A 249 -4.55 13.98 -14.01
C SER A 249 -4.69 12.86 -12.97
N GLN A 250 -5.80 12.82 -12.21
CA GLN A 250 -6.05 11.81 -11.20
C GLN A 250 -6.29 10.42 -11.80
N LEU A 251 -7.04 10.31 -12.90
CA LEU A 251 -7.16 9.04 -13.63
C LEU A 251 -5.80 8.49 -14.06
N GLY A 252 -4.90 9.34 -14.52
CA GLY A 252 -3.53 8.97 -14.86
C GLY A 252 -2.73 8.47 -13.65
N VAL A 253 -2.94 9.03 -12.46
CA VAL A 253 -2.34 8.55 -11.20
C VAL A 253 -2.88 7.18 -10.84
N ILE A 254 -4.20 7.01 -10.87
CA ILE A 254 -4.88 5.74 -10.55
C ILE A 254 -4.45 4.64 -11.52
N GLN A 255 -4.39 4.93 -12.82
CA GLN A 255 -3.93 3.97 -13.83
C GLN A 255 -2.50 3.48 -13.56
N ARG A 256 -1.60 4.38 -13.18
CA ARG A 256 -0.23 4.01 -12.79
C ARG A 256 -0.21 3.17 -11.51
N ALA A 257 -1.03 3.51 -10.51
CA ALA A 257 -1.14 2.74 -9.28
C ALA A 257 -1.61 1.31 -9.55
N ILE A 258 -2.60 1.13 -10.44
CA ILE A 258 -3.06 -0.19 -10.89
C ILE A 258 -1.93 -0.98 -11.58
N THR A 259 -1.21 -0.34 -12.50
CA THR A 259 -0.08 -0.98 -13.20
C THR A 259 1.02 -1.41 -12.24
N ASP A 260 1.36 -0.56 -11.27
CA ASP A 260 2.35 -0.88 -10.23
C ASP A 260 1.89 -2.05 -9.35
N LEU A 261 0.61 -2.09 -8.99
CA LEU A 261 0.02 -3.19 -8.22
C LEU A 261 0.09 -4.50 -9.01
N GLN A 262 -0.32 -4.50 -10.28
CA GLN A 262 -0.25 -5.68 -11.14
C GLN A 262 1.18 -6.23 -11.23
N ALA A 263 2.15 -5.38 -11.54
CA ALA A 263 3.56 -5.78 -11.61
C ALA A 263 4.10 -6.29 -10.26
N TYR A 264 3.64 -5.74 -9.14
CA TYR A 264 3.99 -6.22 -7.81
C TYR A 264 3.42 -7.61 -7.55
N LEU A 265 2.14 -7.83 -7.86
CA LEU A 265 1.45 -9.11 -7.66
C LEU A 265 2.05 -10.21 -8.55
N GLU A 266 2.34 -9.92 -9.82
CA GLU A 266 3.00 -10.85 -10.74
C GLU A 266 4.36 -11.31 -10.19
N ARG A 267 5.17 -10.37 -9.68
CA ARG A 267 6.44 -10.72 -9.03
C ARG A 267 6.25 -11.64 -7.82
N LYS A 268 5.22 -11.38 -7.00
CA LYS A 268 4.92 -12.19 -5.81
C LYS A 268 4.42 -13.59 -6.16
N VAL A 269 3.62 -13.71 -7.20
CA VAL A 269 3.20 -15.00 -7.74
C VAL A 269 4.40 -15.80 -8.28
N ALA A 270 5.26 -15.15 -9.07
CA ALA A 270 6.47 -15.79 -9.59
C ALA A 270 7.43 -16.22 -8.47
N GLU A 271 7.60 -15.38 -7.44
CA GLU A 271 8.41 -15.71 -6.25
C GLU A 271 7.84 -16.92 -5.51
N SER A 272 6.52 -16.94 -5.28
CA SER A 272 5.84 -18.08 -4.64
C SER A 272 5.97 -19.37 -5.44
N LYS A 273 5.79 -19.29 -6.76
CA LYS A 273 5.92 -20.43 -7.67
C LYS A 273 7.35 -21.01 -7.65
N ARG A 274 8.37 -20.14 -7.71
CA ARG A 274 9.78 -20.58 -7.59
C ARG A 274 10.04 -21.30 -6.28
N VAL A 275 9.53 -20.77 -5.16
CA VAL A 275 9.68 -21.46 -3.85
C VAL A 275 8.99 -22.81 -3.87
N GLN A 276 7.80 -22.96 -4.44
CA GLN A 276 7.10 -24.25 -4.55
C GLN A 276 7.85 -25.23 -5.44
N GLU A 277 8.37 -24.78 -6.60
CA GLU A 277 9.18 -25.60 -7.50
C GLU A 277 10.46 -26.08 -6.83
N SER A 278 11.16 -25.19 -6.11
CA SER A 278 12.35 -25.55 -5.31
C SER A 278 12.02 -26.58 -4.24
N LEU A 279 10.91 -26.41 -3.51
CA LEU A 279 10.46 -27.36 -2.50
C LEU A 279 10.08 -28.72 -3.11
N ALA A 280 9.46 -28.75 -4.29
CA ALA A 280 9.12 -29.97 -5.02
C ALA A 280 10.38 -30.75 -5.47
N LEU A 281 11.42 -30.03 -5.92
CA LEU A 281 12.72 -30.63 -6.23
C LEU A 281 13.41 -31.15 -4.98
N LEU A 282 13.34 -30.41 -3.87
CA LEU A 282 13.90 -30.82 -2.58
C LEU A 282 13.23 -32.06 -2.02
N SER A 283 11.93 -32.26 -2.22
CA SER A 283 11.21 -33.45 -1.76
C SER A 283 11.71 -34.78 -2.36
N ARG A 284 12.45 -34.70 -3.49
CA ARG A 284 13.10 -35.85 -4.11
C ARG A 284 14.46 -36.18 -3.47
N ARG A 285 15.09 -35.23 -2.76
CA ARG A 285 16.44 -35.34 -2.19
C ARG A 285 16.45 -35.46 -0.67
N PHE A 286 15.41 -34.94 -0.02
CA PHE A 286 15.30 -34.75 1.42
C PHE A 286 13.99 -35.33 1.95
N ASN A 287 14.00 -35.76 3.19
CA ASN A 287 12.79 -36.23 3.86
C ASN A 287 11.86 -35.00 4.16
N HIS A 288 10.59 -35.28 4.45
CA HIS A 288 9.55 -34.23 4.66
C HIS A 288 9.93 -33.23 5.76
N ARG A 289 10.62 -33.61 6.80
CA ARG A 289 11.05 -32.75 7.90
C ARG A 289 12.17 -31.81 7.46
N GLN A 290 13.13 -32.30 6.69
CA GLN A 290 14.21 -31.50 6.09
C GLN A 290 13.64 -30.50 5.07
N VAL A 291 12.67 -30.91 4.26
CA VAL A 291 11.98 -30.02 3.30
C VAL A 291 11.24 -28.93 4.03
N ALA A 292 10.50 -29.23 5.10
CA ALA A 292 9.81 -28.25 5.91
C ALA A 292 10.78 -27.23 6.55
N LEU A 293 11.92 -27.71 7.08
CA LEU A 293 12.97 -26.85 7.63
C LEU A 293 13.59 -25.96 6.55
N LEU A 294 13.93 -26.49 5.39
CA LEU A 294 14.47 -25.71 4.26
C LEU A 294 13.46 -24.67 3.76
N GLY A 295 12.16 -25.02 3.68
CA GLY A 295 11.09 -24.10 3.35
C GLY A 295 10.97 -22.94 4.35
N ASN A 296 11.19 -23.19 5.64
CA ASN A 296 11.26 -22.15 6.65
C ASN A 296 12.55 -21.33 6.52
N ALA A 297 13.69 -21.96 6.27
CA ALA A 297 14.99 -21.31 6.10
C ALA A 297 15.02 -20.33 4.91
N ILE A 298 14.38 -20.67 3.80
CA ILE A 298 14.22 -19.79 2.63
C ILE A 298 13.45 -18.53 3.00
N LYS A 299 12.39 -18.66 3.80
CA LYS A 299 11.55 -17.51 4.22
C LYS A 299 12.21 -16.66 5.31
N ASN A 300 13.08 -17.28 6.12
CA ASN A 300 13.70 -16.69 7.30
C ASN A 300 15.22 -16.90 7.29
N PRO A 301 16.01 -16.13 6.53
CA PRO A 301 17.47 -16.33 6.38
C PRO A 301 18.27 -16.22 7.69
N HIS A 302 17.69 -15.62 8.72
CA HIS A 302 18.33 -15.45 10.03
C HIS A 302 17.78 -16.40 11.09
N ALA A 303 16.96 -17.39 10.70
CA ALA A 303 16.42 -18.37 11.64
C ALA A 303 17.52 -19.25 12.23
N GLN A 304 17.35 -19.62 13.51
CA GLN A 304 18.22 -20.57 14.20
C GLN A 304 17.46 -21.85 14.51
N TYR A 305 18.05 -22.98 14.18
CA TYR A 305 17.51 -24.31 14.40
C TYR A 305 18.36 -25.05 15.42
N THR A 306 17.72 -25.68 16.40
CA THR A 306 18.37 -26.54 17.38
C THR A 306 17.77 -27.94 17.30
N VAL A 307 18.47 -28.95 17.82
CA VAL A 307 17.90 -30.30 17.95
C VAL A 307 16.57 -30.27 18.69
N GLN A 308 16.49 -29.48 19.77
CA GLN A 308 15.27 -29.36 20.58
C GLN A 308 14.10 -28.68 19.80
N SER A 309 14.39 -27.61 19.04
CA SER A 309 13.34 -26.97 18.22
C SER A 309 12.84 -27.91 17.12
N HIS A 310 13.73 -28.64 16.47
CA HIS A 310 13.37 -29.60 15.42
C HIS A 310 12.57 -30.77 15.95
N CYS A 311 12.96 -31.32 17.14
CA CYS A 311 12.16 -32.32 17.83
C CYS A 311 10.73 -31.87 18.07
N ARG A 312 10.55 -30.66 18.64
CA ARG A 312 9.22 -30.12 18.94
C ARG A 312 8.37 -29.86 17.69
N SER A 313 8.99 -29.36 16.62
CA SER A 313 8.27 -29.04 15.38
C SER A 313 7.78 -30.29 14.63
N HIS A 314 8.41 -31.44 14.80
CA HIS A 314 8.12 -32.64 14.01
C HIS A 314 7.80 -33.88 14.85
N ASP A 315 7.72 -33.72 16.15
CA ASP A 315 7.46 -34.82 17.11
C ASP A 315 8.37 -36.03 16.87
N VAL A 316 9.71 -35.82 16.87
CA VAL A 316 10.70 -36.86 16.61
C VAL A 316 11.73 -36.95 17.72
N ALA A 317 12.37 -38.14 17.84
CA ALA A 317 13.43 -38.37 18.81
C ALA A 317 14.64 -37.45 18.54
N PRO A 318 15.40 -37.07 19.58
CA PRO A 318 16.57 -36.19 19.46
C PRO A 318 17.64 -36.71 18.47
N GLN A 319 17.82 -38.01 18.36
CA GLN A 319 18.75 -38.61 17.41
C GLN A 319 18.32 -38.41 15.96
N THR A 320 17.02 -38.54 15.66
CA THR A 320 16.45 -38.28 14.33
C THR A 320 16.61 -36.81 13.95
N ALA A 321 16.27 -35.90 14.88
CA ALA A 321 16.42 -34.44 14.67
C ALA A 321 17.88 -34.06 14.42
N ARG A 322 18.83 -34.64 15.16
CA ARG A 322 20.27 -34.42 14.95
C ARG A 322 20.73 -34.95 13.59
N THR A 323 20.26 -36.10 13.17
CA THR A 323 20.59 -36.69 11.87
C THR A 323 20.07 -35.80 10.71
N ASP A 324 18.86 -35.31 10.82
CA ASP A 324 18.27 -34.38 9.83
C ASP A 324 19.11 -33.11 9.69
N LEU A 325 19.45 -32.44 10.81
CA LEU A 325 20.22 -31.17 10.82
C LEU A 325 21.65 -31.38 10.29
N GLN A 326 22.33 -32.45 10.73
CA GLN A 326 23.66 -32.80 10.26
C GLN A 326 23.68 -33.25 8.79
N GLY A 327 22.58 -33.85 8.31
CA GLY A 327 22.40 -34.18 6.90
C GLY A 327 22.39 -32.93 6.03
N LEU A 328 21.66 -31.88 6.44
CA LEU A 328 21.64 -30.62 5.76
C LEU A 328 22.95 -29.80 5.88
N GLU A 329 23.63 -29.88 7.03
CA GLU A 329 24.97 -29.31 7.24
C GLU A 329 26.00 -29.95 6.28
N ARG A 330 26.04 -31.29 6.17
CA ARG A 330 26.95 -31.99 5.25
C ARG A 330 26.74 -31.62 3.78
N GLN A 331 25.54 -31.20 3.41
CA GLN A 331 25.24 -30.71 2.06
C GLN A 331 25.48 -29.22 1.89
N GLY A 332 26.00 -28.53 2.92
CA GLY A 332 26.30 -27.10 2.87
C GLY A 332 25.07 -26.20 2.93
N LEU A 333 23.88 -26.74 3.21
CA LEU A 333 22.62 -25.97 3.25
C LEU A 333 22.39 -25.26 4.58
N LEU A 334 23.00 -25.79 5.64
CA LEU A 334 23.03 -25.16 6.96
C LEU A 334 24.47 -25.02 7.46
N THR A 335 24.72 -23.98 8.25
CA THR A 335 25.98 -23.72 8.93
C THR A 335 25.80 -23.91 10.42
N ARG A 336 26.64 -24.74 11.05
CA ARG A 336 26.59 -25.02 12.48
C ARG A 336 27.37 -23.98 13.28
N THR A 337 26.78 -23.49 14.37
CA THR A 337 27.38 -22.58 15.31
C THR A 337 27.32 -23.17 16.71
N THR A 338 28.43 -23.07 17.47
CA THR A 338 28.51 -23.53 18.86
C THR A 338 27.83 -22.50 19.75
N LEU A 339 26.93 -22.97 20.62
CA LEU A 339 26.30 -22.15 21.67
C LEU A 339 26.92 -22.52 23.03
N LYS A 340 26.64 -21.73 24.07
CA LYS A 340 27.07 -22.02 25.44
C LYS A 340 26.63 -23.41 25.94
N ARG A 341 25.49 -23.91 25.41
CA ARG A 341 24.98 -25.26 25.66
C ARG A 341 24.48 -25.88 24.34
N GLY A 342 25.36 -26.59 23.64
CA GLY A 342 25.01 -27.31 22.41
C GLY A 342 25.31 -26.61 21.12
N TYR A 343 24.56 -26.92 20.09
CA TYR A 343 24.75 -26.39 18.72
C TYR A 343 23.45 -25.79 18.19
N ALA A 344 23.60 -24.75 17.37
CA ALA A 344 22.53 -24.25 16.51
C ALA A 344 22.97 -24.30 15.05
N TRP A 345 22.01 -24.41 14.17
CA TRP A 345 22.20 -24.35 12.72
C TRP A 345 21.47 -23.13 12.18
N THR A 346 22.13 -22.38 11.30
CA THR A 346 21.57 -21.25 10.58
C THR A 346 21.58 -21.55 9.08
N PRO A 347 20.66 -20.98 8.28
CA PRO A 347 20.72 -21.09 6.84
C PRO A 347 22.09 -20.64 6.30
N ALA A 348 22.61 -21.35 5.31
CA ALA A 348 23.80 -20.91 4.60
C ALA A 348 23.55 -19.57 3.89
N ALA A 349 24.56 -18.69 3.82
CA ALA A 349 24.43 -17.37 3.23
C ALA A 349 23.92 -17.40 1.77
N ASP A 350 24.33 -18.43 1.02
CA ASP A 350 23.97 -18.65 -0.37
C ASP A 350 22.87 -19.72 -0.56
N LEU A 351 22.06 -20.01 0.47
CA LEU A 351 21.05 -21.07 0.45
C LEU A 351 20.17 -21.01 -0.81
N HIS A 352 19.73 -19.83 -1.21
CA HIS A 352 18.93 -19.64 -2.44
C HIS A 352 19.64 -20.11 -3.70
N LYS A 353 20.94 -19.84 -3.82
CA LYS A 353 21.75 -20.26 -4.99
C LYS A 353 22.02 -21.76 -4.99
N LEU A 354 22.17 -22.34 -3.80
CA LEU A 354 22.41 -23.78 -3.63
C LEU A 354 21.17 -24.63 -3.90
N LEU A 355 20.00 -24.03 -3.78
CA LEU A 355 18.71 -24.66 -4.03
C LEU A 355 18.12 -24.34 -5.41
N ASP A 356 18.63 -23.32 -6.11
CA ASP A 356 18.30 -23.12 -7.52
C ASP A 356 18.84 -24.30 -8.35
N PRO A 357 18.00 -24.97 -9.16
CA PRO A 357 18.49 -25.93 -10.11
C PRO A 357 19.42 -25.17 -11.05
N ALA A 358 20.72 -25.52 -11.05
CA ALA A 358 21.66 -25.02 -12.05
C ALA A 358 20.98 -25.18 -13.42
N PRO A 359 21.03 -24.15 -14.30
CA PRO A 359 20.54 -24.32 -15.65
C PRO A 359 21.27 -25.55 -16.22
N ASP A 360 20.51 -26.58 -16.58
CA ASP A 360 21.01 -27.82 -17.13
C ASP A 360 22.14 -27.48 -18.11
N SER A 361 23.32 -27.94 -17.81
CA SER A 361 24.42 -28.03 -18.76
C SER A 361 23.98 -29.02 -19.83
N VAL A 362 23.09 -28.55 -20.72
CA VAL A 362 22.71 -29.26 -21.94
C VAL A 362 23.99 -29.58 -22.68
N GLY A 363 24.38 -30.84 -22.58
CA GLY A 363 25.25 -31.62 -23.41
C GLY A 363 26.22 -30.85 -24.32
N ARG A 364 27.38 -30.47 -23.82
CA ARG A 364 28.55 -30.41 -24.68
C ARG A 364 28.99 -31.86 -24.94
N HIS A 365 28.33 -32.51 -25.88
CA HIS A 365 28.94 -33.64 -26.58
C HIS A 365 30.26 -33.15 -27.16
N ARG A 366 31.35 -33.45 -26.46
CA ARG A 366 32.71 -33.42 -27.07
C ARG A 366 32.68 -34.37 -28.27
N ARG A 367 32.58 -33.83 -29.48
CA ARG A 367 32.94 -34.54 -30.70
C ARG A 367 34.42 -34.90 -30.57
N ARG A 368 34.68 -36.20 -30.46
CA ARG A 368 36.05 -36.76 -30.60
C ARG A 368 36.55 -36.36 -32.00
N PRO A 369 37.77 -35.85 -32.12
CA PRO A 369 38.38 -35.67 -33.43
C PRO A 369 38.58 -37.04 -34.08
N ALA A 370 38.24 -37.13 -35.38
CA ALA A 370 38.50 -38.33 -36.19
C ALA A 370 40.01 -38.52 -36.38
N PRO A 371 40.50 -39.79 -36.44
CA PRO A 371 41.89 -40.05 -36.66
C PRO A 371 42.30 -39.72 -38.13
N PRO A 372 43.54 -39.34 -38.36
CA PRO A 372 44.01 -39.02 -39.72
C PRO A 372 43.98 -40.26 -40.58
N ARG A 373 43.48 -40.11 -41.80
CA ARG A 373 43.62 -41.15 -42.86
C ARG A 373 45.01 -41.05 -43.47
N CYS A 374 45.69 -42.21 -43.56
CA CYS A 374 46.84 -42.40 -44.44
C CYS A 374 46.50 -42.24 -45.91
#